data_ea484ebf25e2fc87a57f49473893fe57
#
_entry.id   ea484ebf25e2fc87a57f49473893fe57
#
_cell.length_a   1.000
_cell.length_b   1.000
_cell.length_c   1.000
_cell.angle_alpha   90.00
_cell.angle_beta   90.00
_cell.angle_gamma   90.00
#
_symmetry.space_group_name_H-M   'P 1'
#
loop_
_entity.id
_entity.type
_entity.pdbx_description
1 polymer ?
#
loop_
_entity_poly.entity_id
_entity_poly.type
_entity_poly.pdbx_seq_one_letter_code
_entity_poly.pdbx_strand_id
1 'polypeptide(L)'
;MTVKLAPSILDADFGYLADQVEAAAAGGADWIHVDVMDGQFVPNLTLGPMVVRAIRRATTLPLDVHLMLVRPRDWIAPFRDAGADLLTFHLEADLHPHRTLQAIKEAGVGAGLALNPGTPILQAVPLVELLDLLLVMSVNPGLGGQQFIPAALTRLERARAMLQAENRADCELEVDGGVKLDNIADVVHAGATMVVAGSAVYGEGAVEVNLRNLRGAAA
;
A
#
# COMPACT_ATOMS: atom_id res chain seq x y z
N MET A 1 -1.82 0.66 19.46
CA MET A 1 -1.57 1.68 18.43
C MET A 1 -2.79 1.75 17.53
N THR A 2 -3.20 2.93 17.08
CA THR A 2 -4.32 3.05 16.14
C THR A 2 -3.81 2.65 14.75
N VAL A 3 -4.50 1.75 14.06
CA VAL A 3 -4.15 1.35 12.68
C VAL A 3 -4.30 2.53 11.73
N LYS A 4 -3.41 2.65 10.74
CA LYS A 4 -3.49 3.65 9.67
C LYS A 4 -4.38 3.13 8.54
N LEU A 5 -5.23 4.00 8.00
CA LEU A 5 -6.08 3.69 6.84
C LEU A 5 -5.54 4.41 5.61
N ALA A 6 -5.28 3.65 4.55
CA ALA A 6 -4.79 4.09 3.25
C ALA A 6 -5.80 3.73 2.15
N PRO A 7 -6.80 4.58 1.86
CA PRO A 7 -7.72 4.36 0.75
C PRO A 7 -7.00 4.21 -0.58
N SER A 8 -7.21 3.07 -1.29
CA SER A 8 -6.69 2.90 -2.65
C SER A 8 -7.62 3.57 -3.65
N ILE A 9 -7.09 4.56 -4.35
CA ILE A 9 -7.81 5.27 -5.41
C ILE A 9 -8.10 4.42 -6.65
N LEU A 10 -7.62 3.19 -6.70
CA LEU A 10 -7.90 2.28 -7.80
C LEU A 10 -9.40 2.06 -8.00
N ASP A 11 -10.17 2.05 -6.89
CA ASP A 11 -11.62 1.88 -6.89
C ASP A 11 -12.39 3.23 -6.83
N ALA A 12 -11.69 4.37 -6.90
CA ALA A 12 -12.31 5.70 -6.94
C ALA A 12 -12.92 6.00 -8.31
N ASP A 13 -13.89 6.92 -8.36
CA ASP A 13 -14.38 7.47 -9.62
C ASP A 13 -13.37 8.47 -10.18
N PHE A 14 -12.67 8.10 -11.24
CA PHE A 14 -11.64 8.94 -11.88
C PHE A 14 -12.20 10.24 -12.48
N GLY A 15 -13.50 10.30 -12.76
CA GLY A 15 -14.18 11.53 -13.20
C GLY A 15 -14.22 12.61 -12.10
N TYR A 16 -14.13 12.19 -10.83
CA TYR A 16 -14.19 13.04 -9.62
C TYR A 16 -13.04 12.78 -8.65
N LEU A 17 -11.89 12.36 -9.17
CA LEU A 17 -10.79 11.86 -8.35
C LEU A 17 -10.33 12.84 -7.25
N ALA A 18 -10.23 14.14 -7.57
CA ALA A 18 -9.84 15.16 -6.59
C ALA A 18 -10.85 15.24 -5.43
N ASP A 19 -12.15 15.31 -5.76
CA ASP A 19 -13.22 15.38 -4.76
C ASP A 19 -13.24 14.14 -3.86
N GLN A 20 -12.98 12.95 -4.43
CA GLN A 20 -12.95 11.70 -3.68
C GLN A 20 -11.70 11.59 -2.77
N VAL A 21 -10.57 12.13 -3.19
CA VAL A 21 -9.38 12.23 -2.35
C VAL A 21 -9.59 13.21 -1.20
N GLU A 22 -10.23 14.35 -1.45
CA GLU A 22 -10.62 15.31 -0.41
C GLU A 22 -11.63 14.70 0.58
N ALA A 23 -12.63 13.96 0.09
CA ALA A 23 -13.58 13.23 0.92
C ALA A 23 -12.91 12.16 1.78
N ALA A 24 -11.92 11.45 1.24
CA ALA A 24 -11.13 10.47 2.01
C ALA A 24 -10.35 11.17 3.14
N ALA A 25 -9.70 12.30 2.85
CA ALA A 25 -9.02 13.08 3.87
C ALA A 25 -9.97 13.59 4.97
N ALA A 26 -11.15 14.10 4.58
CA ALA A 26 -12.19 14.54 5.53
C ALA A 26 -12.78 13.37 6.35
N GLY A 27 -12.81 12.17 5.77
CA GLY A 27 -13.26 10.93 6.44
C GLY A 27 -12.26 10.35 7.43
N GLY A 28 -11.04 10.92 7.49
CA GLY A 28 -10.00 10.50 8.44
C GLY A 28 -9.05 9.44 7.86
N ALA A 29 -8.81 9.44 6.55
CA ALA A 29 -7.69 8.71 5.97
C ALA A 29 -6.36 9.23 6.54
N ASP A 30 -5.39 8.34 6.74
CA ASP A 30 -4.05 8.70 7.20
C ASP A 30 -3.09 8.85 6.02
N TRP A 31 -3.31 8.08 4.95
CA TRP A 31 -2.55 8.04 3.70
C TRP A 31 -3.50 7.97 2.50
N ILE A 32 -2.98 8.22 1.31
CA ILE A 32 -3.66 7.87 0.05
C ILE A 32 -2.81 6.84 -0.66
N HIS A 33 -3.39 5.68 -0.97
CA HIS A 33 -2.70 4.59 -1.68
C HIS A 33 -2.96 4.68 -3.18
N VAL A 34 -1.88 4.51 -3.97
CA VAL A 34 -1.89 4.68 -5.43
C VAL A 34 -1.30 3.46 -6.11
N ASP A 35 -2.14 2.61 -6.70
CA ASP A 35 -1.76 1.39 -7.40
C ASP A 35 -1.32 1.67 -8.83
N VAL A 36 -0.02 1.53 -9.11
CA VAL A 36 0.60 1.73 -10.42
C VAL A 36 0.87 0.39 -11.08
N MET A 37 0.26 0.17 -12.26
CA MET A 37 0.36 -1.09 -13.02
C MET A 37 0.78 -0.82 -14.45
N ASP A 38 1.65 -1.67 -15.01
CA ASP A 38 2.28 -1.47 -16.33
C ASP A 38 1.82 -2.45 -17.42
N GLY A 39 0.91 -3.37 -17.11
CA GLY A 39 0.47 -4.41 -18.05
C GLY A 39 1.51 -5.48 -18.34
N GLN A 40 2.64 -5.51 -17.62
CA GLN A 40 3.72 -6.46 -17.76
C GLN A 40 3.95 -7.30 -16.50
N PHE A 41 4.18 -6.64 -15.36
CA PHE A 41 4.27 -7.31 -14.07
C PHE A 41 2.92 -7.88 -13.64
N VAL A 42 1.84 -7.14 -13.90
CA VAL A 42 0.45 -7.55 -13.69
C VAL A 42 -0.38 -7.34 -14.96
N PRO A 43 -1.51 -8.08 -15.17
CA PRO A 43 -2.29 -8.04 -16.39
C PRO A 43 -3.25 -6.85 -16.45
N ASN A 44 -2.85 -5.69 -15.98
CA ASN A 44 -3.64 -4.46 -15.98
C ASN A 44 -2.74 -3.24 -16.18
N LEU A 45 -3.29 -2.16 -16.71
CA LEU A 45 -2.62 -0.88 -16.90
C LEU A 45 -3.42 0.21 -16.19
N THR A 46 -2.80 0.96 -15.29
CA THR A 46 -3.52 1.95 -14.50
C THR A 46 -2.95 3.36 -14.63
N LEU A 47 -2.15 3.80 -13.69
CA LEU A 47 -1.79 5.18 -13.43
C LEU A 47 -0.31 5.45 -13.70
N GLY A 48 0.01 6.70 -13.97
CA GLY A 48 1.39 7.17 -14.07
C GLY A 48 1.65 8.39 -13.18
N PRO A 49 2.89 8.93 -13.20
CA PRO A 49 3.29 10.07 -12.36
C PRO A 49 2.42 11.31 -12.53
N MET A 50 1.77 11.49 -13.70
CA MET A 50 0.87 12.62 -13.92
C MET A 50 -0.36 12.59 -13.01
N VAL A 51 -0.89 11.39 -12.69
CA VAL A 51 -2.04 11.24 -11.78
C VAL A 51 -1.60 11.49 -10.34
N VAL A 52 -0.45 10.94 -9.91
CA VAL A 52 0.13 11.22 -8.58
C VAL A 52 0.30 12.73 -8.38
N ARG A 53 0.78 13.46 -9.39
CA ARG A 53 0.89 14.93 -9.34
C ARG A 53 -0.46 15.62 -9.23
N ALA A 54 -1.51 15.08 -9.84
CA ALA A 54 -2.86 15.62 -9.71
C ALA A 54 -3.40 15.43 -8.29
N ILE A 55 -3.24 14.22 -7.72
CA ILE A 55 -3.62 13.89 -6.34
C ILE A 55 -2.86 14.76 -5.33
N ARG A 56 -1.54 14.95 -5.53
CA ARG A 56 -0.73 15.79 -4.65
C ARG A 56 -1.25 17.22 -4.52
N ARG A 57 -1.92 17.74 -5.54
CA ARG A 57 -2.56 19.08 -5.48
C ARG A 57 -3.89 19.08 -4.71
N ALA A 58 -4.54 17.93 -4.60
CA ALA A 58 -5.84 17.78 -3.94
C ALA A 58 -5.72 17.43 -2.44
N THR A 59 -4.54 17.02 -1.96
CA THR A 59 -4.37 16.64 -0.55
C THR A 59 -2.99 16.94 -0.01
N THR A 60 -2.91 17.14 1.31
CA THR A 60 -1.64 17.18 2.06
C THR A 60 -1.30 15.86 2.73
N LEU A 61 -2.19 14.86 2.68
CA LEU A 61 -1.93 13.52 3.20
C LEU A 61 -0.74 12.90 2.47
N PRO A 62 0.07 12.08 3.13
CA PRO A 62 1.15 11.38 2.46
C PRO A 62 0.61 10.41 1.41
N LEU A 63 1.36 10.28 0.31
CA LEU A 63 1.05 9.42 -0.82
C LEU A 63 1.94 8.18 -0.78
N ASP A 64 1.32 7.02 -0.59
CA ASP A 64 1.93 5.70 -0.74
C ASP A 64 1.72 5.22 -2.17
N VAL A 65 2.80 5.10 -2.94
CA VAL A 65 2.76 4.70 -4.35
C VAL A 65 3.28 3.29 -4.49
N HIS A 66 2.35 2.37 -4.77
CA HIS A 66 2.60 0.94 -4.93
C HIS A 66 2.90 0.60 -6.40
N LEU A 67 4.14 0.20 -6.67
CA LEU A 67 4.68 -0.03 -8.01
C LEU A 67 4.56 -1.52 -8.40
N MET A 68 3.48 -1.88 -9.06
CA MET A 68 3.26 -3.18 -9.69
C MET A 68 3.75 -3.13 -11.15
N LEU A 69 5.05 -2.96 -11.34
CA LEU A 69 5.67 -2.79 -12.65
C LEU A 69 7.06 -3.42 -12.72
N VAL A 70 7.50 -3.75 -13.93
CA VAL A 70 8.87 -4.21 -14.17
C VAL A 70 9.86 -3.05 -14.09
N ARG A 71 11.09 -3.35 -13.64
CA ARG A 71 12.17 -2.35 -13.48
C ARG A 71 11.77 -1.13 -12.64
N PRO A 72 11.31 -1.33 -11.37
CA PRO A 72 10.80 -0.26 -10.51
C PRO A 72 11.81 0.88 -10.32
N ARG A 73 13.10 0.60 -10.39
CA ARG A 73 14.17 1.57 -10.23
C ARG A 73 14.14 2.71 -11.25
N ASP A 74 13.70 2.44 -12.48
CA ASP A 74 13.60 3.44 -13.55
C ASP A 74 12.53 4.51 -13.23
N TRP A 75 11.63 4.22 -12.30
CA TRP A 75 10.46 5.03 -11.97
C TRP A 75 10.61 5.83 -10.66
N ILE A 76 11.70 5.67 -9.91
CA ILE A 76 11.91 6.37 -8.62
C ILE A 76 11.83 7.88 -8.81
N ALA A 77 12.66 8.46 -9.68
CA ALA A 77 12.68 9.91 -9.89
C ALA A 77 11.33 10.45 -10.45
N PRO A 78 10.70 9.83 -11.47
CA PRO A 78 9.39 10.28 -11.95
C PRO A 78 8.30 10.35 -10.88
N PHE A 79 8.21 9.36 -9.98
CA PHE A 79 7.18 9.34 -8.93
C PHE A 79 7.53 10.24 -7.74
N ARG A 80 8.82 10.31 -7.34
CA ARG A 80 9.28 11.30 -6.36
C ARG A 80 8.93 12.72 -6.79
N ASP A 81 9.26 13.08 -8.04
CA ASP A 81 9.03 14.42 -8.59
C ASP A 81 7.52 14.72 -8.79
N ALA A 82 6.70 13.68 -8.85
CA ALA A 82 5.25 13.79 -8.84
C ALA A 82 4.67 14.03 -7.44
N GLY A 83 5.43 13.77 -6.37
CA GLY A 83 5.03 14.03 -4.99
C GLY A 83 4.71 12.77 -4.19
N ALA A 84 5.25 11.60 -4.55
CA ALA A 84 5.21 10.41 -3.72
C ALA A 84 6.01 10.61 -2.43
N ASP A 85 5.45 10.23 -1.29
CA ASP A 85 6.12 10.24 0.02
C ASP A 85 6.74 8.88 0.34
N LEU A 86 6.17 7.80 -0.22
CA LEU A 86 6.64 6.42 -0.09
C LEU A 86 6.51 5.72 -1.44
N LEU A 87 7.53 4.92 -1.79
CA LEU A 87 7.54 4.07 -2.97
C LEU A 87 7.71 2.62 -2.56
N THR A 88 6.68 1.83 -2.81
CA THR A 88 6.64 0.40 -2.51
C THR A 88 6.71 -0.40 -3.81
N PHE A 89 7.69 -1.29 -3.96
CA PHE A 89 7.81 -2.15 -5.13
C PHE A 89 7.84 -3.63 -4.75
N HIS A 90 7.48 -4.50 -5.69
CA HIS A 90 7.48 -5.95 -5.47
C HIS A 90 8.88 -6.54 -5.48
N LEU A 91 9.20 -7.37 -4.49
CA LEU A 91 10.43 -8.15 -4.46
C LEU A 91 10.64 -8.93 -5.75
N GLU A 92 9.56 -9.48 -6.30
CA GLU A 92 9.55 -10.32 -7.51
C GLU A 92 9.78 -9.52 -8.80
N ALA A 93 9.69 -8.20 -8.74
CA ALA A 93 9.87 -7.31 -9.91
C ALA A 93 11.31 -6.88 -10.14
N ASP A 94 12.23 -7.15 -9.21
CA ASP A 94 13.61 -6.67 -9.27
C ASP A 94 14.64 -7.75 -8.89
N LEU A 95 15.64 -7.94 -9.74
CA LEU A 95 16.78 -8.84 -9.48
C LEU A 95 17.75 -8.29 -8.43
N HIS A 96 17.71 -7.00 -8.14
CA HIS A 96 18.62 -6.30 -7.24
C HIS A 96 17.85 -5.41 -6.24
N PRO A 97 16.92 -5.97 -5.45
CA PRO A 97 16.00 -5.19 -4.60
C PRO A 97 16.74 -4.33 -3.57
N HIS A 98 17.86 -4.80 -3.02
CA HIS A 98 18.68 -4.00 -2.10
C HIS A 98 19.13 -2.67 -2.75
N ARG A 99 19.62 -2.71 -3.99
CA ARG A 99 20.07 -1.52 -4.73
C ARG A 99 18.90 -0.57 -5.01
N THR A 100 17.73 -1.09 -5.28
CA THR A 100 16.53 -0.27 -5.54
C THR A 100 16.04 0.40 -4.27
N LEU A 101 16.01 -0.30 -3.13
CA LEU A 101 15.72 0.30 -1.82
C LEU A 101 16.70 1.42 -1.47
N GLN A 102 18.01 1.19 -1.67
CA GLN A 102 19.01 2.25 -1.47
C GLN A 102 18.73 3.48 -2.34
N ALA A 103 18.43 3.28 -3.64
CA ALA A 103 18.13 4.37 -4.55
C ALA A 103 16.87 5.15 -4.16
N ILE A 104 15.84 4.50 -3.62
CA ILE A 104 14.65 5.16 -3.07
C ILE A 104 15.02 6.02 -1.86
N LYS A 105 15.81 5.48 -0.91
CA LYS A 105 16.28 6.23 0.27
C LYS A 105 17.16 7.42 -0.13
N GLU A 106 18.07 7.25 -1.10
CA GLU A 106 18.93 8.32 -1.65
C GLU A 106 18.09 9.42 -2.34
N ALA A 107 16.96 9.05 -2.92
CA ALA A 107 16.01 10.01 -3.48
C ALA A 107 15.23 10.81 -2.42
N GLY A 108 15.36 10.48 -1.13
CA GLY A 108 14.67 11.16 -0.03
C GLY A 108 13.20 10.77 0.12
N VAL A 109 12.80 9.59 -0.37
CA VAL A 109 11.45 9.04 -0.30
C VAL A 109 11.45 7.80 0.60
N GLY A 110 10.35 7.52 1.29
CA GLY A 110 10.18 6.30 2.08
C GLY A 110 10.28 5.04 1.20
N ALA A 111 10.96 4.00 1.71
CA ALA A 111 11.23 2.78 0.95
C ALA A 111 10.36 1.61 1.44
N GLY A 112 9.47 1.12 0.58
CA GLY A 112 8.59 -0.01 0.81
C GLY A 112 8.93 -1.23 -0.05
N LEU A 113 8.68 -2.42 0.50
CA LEU A 113 8.82 -3.70 -0.20
C LEU A 113 7.52 -4.48 -0.12
N ALA A 114 6.98 -4.89 -1.27
CA ALA A 114 5.79 -5.73 -1.37
C ALA A 114 6.15 -7.19 -1.63
N LEU A 115 5.39 -8.10 -1.04
CA LEU A 115 5.51 -9.53 -1.22
C LEU A 115 4.20 -10.14 -1.71
N ASN A 116 4.23 -10.81 -2.87
CA ASN A 116 3.11 -11.57 -3.41
C ASN A 116 2.63 -12.68 -2.45
N PRO A 117 1.39 -13.18 -2.58
CA PRO A 117 0.85 -14.22 -1.71
C PRO A 117 1.70 -15.50 -1.66
N GLY A 118 2.38 -15.85 -2.75
CA GLY A 118 3.25 -17.03 -2.83
C GLY A 118 4.68 -16.81 -2.34
N THR A 119 5.11 -15.58 -2.07
CA THR A 119 6.49 -15.27 -1.69
C THR A 119 6.69 -15.40 -0.18
N PRO A 120 7.66 -16.20 0.30
CA PRO A 120 7.94 -16.34 1.72
C PRO A 120 8.35 -15.02 2.38
N ILE A 121 7.76 -14.70 3.54
CA ILE A 121 8.06 -13.47 4.32
C ILE A 121 9.56 -13.34 4.64
N LEU A 122 10.23 -14.45 4.93
CA LEU A 122 11.66 -14.45 5.29
C LEU A 122 12.59 -13.98 4.16
N GLN A 123 12.10 -13.86 2.92
CA GLN A 123 12.91 -13.27 1.84
C GLN A 123 13.15 -11.77 2.04
N ALA A 124 12.35 -11.09 2.88
CA ALA A 124 12.58 -9.70 3.23
C ALA A 124 13.71 -9.50 4.27
N VAL A 125 14.10 -10.53 5.03
CA VAL A 125 15.10 -10.41 6.12
C VAL A 125 16.39 -9.71 5.69
N PRO A 126 17.03 -10.03 4.55
CA PRO A 126 18.26 -9.36 4.14
C PRO A 126 18.10 -7.87 3.78
N LEU A 127 16.85 -7.39 3.69
CA LEU A 127 16.49 -6.06 3.22
C LEU A 127 15.88 -5.18 4.31
N VAL A 128 15.53 -5.78 5.44
CA VAL A 128 14.67 -5.18 6.48
C VAL A 128 15.23 -3.87 7.05
N GLU A 129 16.55 -3.73 7.12
CA GLU A 129 17.21 -2.50 7.60
C GLU A 129 16.91 -1.26 6.72
N LEU A 130 16.61 -1.48 5.45
CA LEU A 130 16.31 -0.41 4.49
C LEU A 130 14.82 -0.05 4.43
N LEU A 131 13.93 -0.87 5.03
CA LEU A 131 12.49 -0.71 4.87
C LEU A 131 11.92 0.34 5.83
N ASP A 132 11.08 1.20 5.33
CA ASP A 132 10.16 2.02 6.10
C ASP A 132 8.77 1.34 6.15
N LEU A 133 8.48 0.47 5.15
CA LEU A 133 7.22 -0.27 5.05
C LEU A 133 7.45 -1.66 4.43
N LEU A 134 6.79 -2.67 5.00
CA LEU A 134 6.65 -4.02 4.41
C LEU A 134 5.18 -4.27 4.06
N LEU A 135 4.89 -4.42 2.78
CA LEU A 135 3.54 -4.71 2.27
C LEU A 135 3.36 -6.22 2.06
N VAL A 136 2.35 -6.79 2.72
CA VAL A 136 1.91 -8.17 2.52
C VAL A 136 0.66 -8.18 1.65
N MET A 137 0.78 -8.68 0.42
CA MET A 137 -0.39 -8.85 -0.44
C MET A 137 -1.32 -9.91 0.11
N SER A 138 -2.59 -9.56 0.22
CA SER A 138 -3.69 -10.45 0.61
C SER A 138 -4.61 -10.85 -0.55
N VAL A 139 -4.25 -10.43 -1.76
CA VAL A 139 -4.79 -10.87 -3.05
C VAL A 139 -3.66 -11.04 -4.05
N ASN A 140 -3.91 -11.62 -5.22
CA ASN A 140 -2.95 -11.54 -6.33
C ASN A 140 -2.95 -10.11 -6.88
N PRO A 141 -1.80 -9.43 -7.00
CA PRO A 141 -1.76 -8.05 -7.48
C PRO A 141 -2.29 -7.93 -8.91
N GLY A 142 -2.86 -6.75 -9.25
CA GLY A 142 -3.23 -6.41 -10.62
C GLY A 142 -4.72 -6.11 -10.86
N LEU A 143 -5.62 -6.44 -9.94
CA LEU A 143 -7.06 -6.15 -10.07
C LEU A 143 -7.66 -5.76 -8.73
N GLY A 144 -8.54 -4.76 -8.74
CA GLY A 144 -9.34 -4.38 -7.57
C GLY A 144 -10.49 -5.36 -7.29
N GLY A 145 -11.13 -5.23 -6.13
CA GLY A 145 -12.36 -5.96 -5.78
C GLY A 145 -12.22 -7.45 -5.53
N GLN A 146 -11.00 -7.98 -5.38
CA GLN A 146 -10.75 -9.40 -5.12
C GLN A 146 -11.11 -9.81 -3.68
N GLN A 147 -11.33 -11.11 -3.48
CA GLN A 147 -11.55 -11.68 -2.15
C GLN A 147 -10.23 -11.83 -1.40
N PHE A 148 -10.25 -11.49 -0.12
CA PHE A 148 -9.13 -11.65 0.80
C PHE A 148 -8.68 -13.12 0.88
N ILE A 149 -7.39 -13.37 0.75
CA ILE A 149 -6.79 -14.71 0.90
C ILE A 149 -6.55 -14.97 2.40
N PRO A 150 -7.27 -15.92 3.05
CA PRO A 150 -7.18 -16.10 4.51
C PRO A 150 -5.77 -16.39 5.04
N ALA A 151 -4.90 -17.01 4.23
CA ALA A 151 -3.50 -17.27 4.58
C ALA A 151 -2.69 -15.97 4.83
N ALA A 152 -3.19 -14.80 4.38
CA ALA A 152 -2.54 -13.51 4.63
C ALA A 152 -2.48 -13.16 6.13
N LEU A 153 -3.45 -13.60 6.96
CA LEU A 153 -3.39 -13.38 8.40
C LEU A 153 -2.14 -14.01 9.02
N THR A 154 -1.91 -15.30 8.78
CA THR A 154 -0.68 -15.98 9.27
C THR A 154 0.59 -15.36 8.69
N ARG A 155 0.54 -14.80 7.46
CA ARG A 155 1.68 -14.10 6.85
C ARG A 155 1.95 -12.77 7.57
N LEU A 156 0.92 -12.03 7.96
CA LEU A 156 1.04 -10.79 8.76
C LEU A 156 1.65 -11.07 10.14
N GLU A 157 1.17 -12.11 10.84
CA GLU A 157 1.74 -12.54 12.13
C GLU A 157 3.24 -12.85 12.00
N ARG A 158 3.63 -13.60 10.97
CA ARG A 158 5.04 -13.94 10.69
C ARG A 158 5.86 -12.70 10.32
N ALA A 159 5.31 -11.78 9.53
CA ALA A 159 5.98 -10.53 9.17
C ALA A 159 6.20 -9.65 10.42
N ARG A 160 5.19 -9.51 11.28
CA ARG A 160 5.32 -8.78 12.55
C ARG A 160 6.37 -9.40 13.45
N ALA A 161 6.37 -10.72 13.63
CA ALA A 161 7.36 -11.42 14.43
C ALA A 161 8.78 -11.26 13.84
N MET A 162 8.93 -11.34 12.52
CA MET A 162 10.20 -11.10 11.82
C MET A 162 10.71 -9.68 12.05
N LEU A 163 9.88 -8.65 11.83
CA LEU A 163 10.27 -7.25 12.06
C LEU A 163 10.70 -6.99 13.51
N GLN A 164 10.02 -7.61 14.48
CA GLN A 164 10.41 -7.53 15.88
C GLN A 164 11.75 -8.20 16.16
N ALA A 165 12.00 -9.39 15.60
CA ALA A 165 13.24 -10.13 15.76
C ALA A 165 14.45 -9.38 15.17
N GLU A 166 14.24 -8.62 14.10
CA GLU A 166 15.26 -7.78 13.45
C GLU A 166 15.37 -6.37 14.06
N ASN A 167 14.70 -6.10 15.20
CA ASN A 167 14.64 -4.79 15.87
C ASN A 167 14.07 -3.66 14.99
N ARG A 168 13.17 -3.98 14.07
CA ARG A 168 12.48 -3.06 13.16
C ARG A 168 10.97 -3.00 13.43
N ALA A 169 10.62 -2.95 14.71
CA ALA A 169 9.22 -2.75 15.13
C ALA A 169 8.63 -1.39 14.68
N ASP A 170 9.50 -0.46 14.29
CA ASP A 170 9.20 0.85 13.69
C ASP A 170 8.77 0.77 12.23
N CYS A 171 9.14 -0.28 11.49
CA CYS A 171 8.72 -0.51 10.12
C CYS A 171 7.21 -0.73 10.06
N GLU A 172 6.52 0.02 9.20
CA GLU A 172 5.09 -0.19 8.99
C GLU A 172 4.84 -1.56 8.36
N LEU A 173 3.85 -2.27 8.89
CA LEU A 173 3.37 -3.52 8.30
C LEU A 173 2.04 -3.25 7.63
N GLU A 174 2.07 -3.22 6.32
CA GLU A 174 0.90 -2.94 5.48
C GLU A 174 0.30 -4.21 4.92
N VAL A 175 -1.02 -4.18 4.71
CA VAL A 175 -1.76 -5.21 3.99
C VAL A 175 -2.58 -4.56 2.88
N ASP A 176 -2.58 -5.17 1.70
CA ASP A 176 -3.37 -4.73 0.56
C ASP A 176 -4.11 -5.90 -0.09
N GLY A 177 -5.42 -5.68 -0.29
CA GLY A 177 -6.31 -6.55 -1.04
C GLY A 177 -7.45 -7.18 -0.23
N GLY A 178 -8.68 -6.86 -0.60
CA GLY A 178 -9.89 -7.49 -0.09
C GLY A 178 -10.21 -7.23 1.39
N VAL A 179 -9.61 -6.18 1.98
CA VAL A 179 -9.94 -5.77 3.36
C VAL A 179 -11.28 -5.04 3.38
N LYS A 180 -12.15 -5.45 4.30
CA LYS A 180 -13.53 -4.95 4.47
C LYS A 180 -13.88 -4.88 5.97
N LEU A 181 -15.12 -4.42 6.26
CA LEU A 181 -15.62 -4.30 7.64
C LEU A 181 -15.62 -5.63 8.42
N ASP A 182 -15.82 -6.74 7.73
CA ASP A 182 -15.96 -8.07 8.33
C ASP A 182 -14.61 -8.76 8.65
N ASN A 183 -13.49 -8.24 8.13
CA ASN A 183 -12.18 -8.86 8.33
C ASN A 183 -11.09 -7.90 8.83
N ILE A 184 -11.32 -6.58 8.87
CA ILE A 184 -10.30 -5.59 9.26
C ILE A 184 -9.81 -5.81 10.70
N ALA A 185 -10.69 -6.22 11.62
CA ALA A 185 -10.30 -6.51 13.00
C ALA A 185 -9.28 -7.66 13.07
N ASP A 186 -9.50 -8.75 12.31
CA ASP A 186 -8.58 -9.88 12.25
C ASP A 186 -7.24 -9.48 11.63
N VAL A 187 -7.26 -8.62 10.62
CA VAL A 187 -6.06 -8.07 9.95
C VAL A 187 -5.22 -7.26 10.93
N VAL A 188 -5.85 -6.39 11.71
CA VAL A 188 -5.17 -5.59 12.75
C VAL A 188 -4.64 -6.48 13.86
N HIS A 189 -5.44 -7.46 14.30
CA HIS A 189 -5.01 -8.43 15.32
C HIS A 189 -3.81 -9.27 14.86
N ALA A 190 -3.75 -9.62 13.57
CA ALA A 190 -2.60 -10.30 12.96
C ALA A 190 -1.34 -9.42 12.88
N GLY A 191 -1.42 -8.15 13.23
CA GLY A 191 -0.27 -7.26 13.40
C GLY A 191 -0.10 -6.18 12.34
N ALA A 192 -1.06 -6.01 11.42
CA ALA A 192 -1.02 -4.90 10.47
C ALA A 192 -1.10 -3.55 11.20
N THR A 193 -0.25 -2.60 10.79
CA THR A 193 -0.24 -1.22 11.30
C THR A 193 -0.81 -0.23 10.29
N MET A 194 -0.87 -0.65 9.02
CA MET A 194 -1.45 0.10 7.91
C MET A 194 -2.32 -0.82 7.06
N VAL A 195 -3.48 -0.34 6.63
CA VAL A 195 -4.47 -1.12 5.88
C VAL A 195 -4.87 -0.37 4.63
N VAL A 196 -4.68 -1.00 3.48
CA VAL A 196 -5.19 -0.53 2.20
C VAL A 196 -6.61 -1.05 2.00
N ALA A 197 -7.53 -0.14 1.64
CA ALA A 197 -8.91 -0.47 1.34
C ALA A 197 -9.41 0.35 0.14
N GLY A 198 -9.79 -0.32 -0.94
CA GLY A 198 -10.36 0.29 -2.14
C GLY A 198 -11.89 0.27 -2.10
N SER A 199 -12.51 -0.83 -2.56
CA SER A 199 -13.96 -0.96 -2.68
C SER A 199 -14.75 -0.78 -1.37
N ALA A 200 -14.12 -1.06 -0.22
CA ALA A 200 -14.71 -0.80 1.10
C ALA A 200 -14.82 0.70 1.42
N VAL A 201 -14.04 1.55 0.73
CA VAL A 201 -14.05 3.02 0.89
C VAL A 201 -14.83 3.69 -0.24
N TYR A 202 -14.50 3.38 -1.48
CA TYR A 202 -15.02 4.06 -2.68
C TYR A 202 -16.21 3.35 -3.34
N GLY A 203 -16.69 2.24 -2.76
CA GLY A 203 -17.86 1.53 -3.22
C GLY A 203 -19.17 2.27 -2.92
N GLU A 204 -20.18 1.54 -2.45
CA GLU A 204 -21.48 2.13 -2.12
C GLU A 204 -21.42 3.05 -0.90
N GLY A 205 -22.14 4.18 -0.95
CA GLY A 205 -22.25 5.14 0.16
C GLY A 205 -21.23 6.28 0.09
N ALA A 206 -21.18 7.08 1.15
CA ALA A 206 -20.27 8.22 1.24
C ALA A 206 -18.88 7.76 1.76
N VAL A 207 -17.82 8.21 1.10
CA VAL A 207 -16.43 7.89 1.41
C VAL A 207 -16.08 8.13 2.89
N GLU A 208 -16.51 9.27 3.43
CA GLU A 208 -16.24 9.65 4.83
C GLU A 208 -16.95 8.72 5.84
N VAL A 209 -18.13 8.22 5.47
CA VAL A 209 -18.89 7.29 6.32
C VAL A 209 -18.21 5.92 6.30
N ASN A 210 -17.83 5.45 5.12
CA ASN A 210 -17.15 4.17 4.94
C ASN A 210 -15.82 4.12 5.71
N LEU A 211 -15.02 5.20 5.67
CA LEU A 211 -13.77 5.30 6.43
C LEU A 211 -14.00 5.29 7.94
N ARG A 212 -15.00 6.04 8.45
CA ARG A 212 -15.34 6.01 9.86
C ARG A 212 -15.78 4.62 10.32
N ASN A 213 -16.56 3.91 9.51
CA ASN A 213 -17.00 2.54 9.80
C ASN A 213 -15.81 1.58 9.84
N LEU A 214 -14.89 1.65 8.86
CA LEU A 214 -13.66 0.85 8.85
C LEU A 214 -12.80 1.11 10.08
N ARG A 215 -12.61 2.37 10.47
CA ARG A 215 -11.86 2.74 11.67
C ARG A 215 -12.53 2.21 12.94
N GLY A 216 -13.85 2.26 13.02
CA GLY A 216 -14.61 1.70 14.14
C GLY A 216 -14.50 0.18 14.24
N ALA A 217 -14.49 -0.51 13.10
CA ALA A 217 -14.34 -1.97 13.04
C ALA A 217 -12.89 -2.44 13.30
N ALA A 218 -11.90 -1.56 13.12
CA ALA A 218 -10.48 -1.84 13.37
C ALA A 218 -10.06 -1.64 14.84
N ALA A 219 -10.95 -1.11 15.70
CA ALA A 219 -10.68 -0.82 17.11
C ALA A 219 -10.94 -2.04 18.00
#